data_b31f32dca1dc6335753520287562d8e8
#
_entry.id   b31f32dca1dc6335753520287562d8e8
#
_cell.length_a   1.000
_cell.length_b   1.000
_cell.length_c   1.000
_cell.angle_alpha   90.00
_cell.angle_beta   90.00
_cell.angle_gamma   90.00
#
_symmetry.space_group_name_H-M   'P 1'
#
loop_
_entity.id
_entity.type
_entity.pdbx_description
1 polymer ?
#
loop_
_entity_poly.entity_id
_entity_poly.type
_entity_poly.pdbx_seq_one_letter_code
_entity_poly.pdbx_strand_id
1 'polypeptide(L)'
;MTSALVDRPGSLPATSPARAALTAALTIAVLAAIALAAAWYAQLVLGMVPCPLCLEQRYAYYAAAPLGLILAFAAWRGAPRGILIAGLVVLTALALGNAGLGAYHAGVEWKFWAGPTDCSGPIVDFSKAGGLLAQLDSVKVVRCDEVQGRFLGLSFAGYNVLLSLLLAAIAGWGIARTSRR
;
A
#
# COMPACT_ATOMS: atom_id res chain seq x y z
N MET A 1 -23.85 -48.97 -4.96
CA MET A 1 -24.43 -47.64 -5.25
C MET A 1 -23.44 -46.59 -4.77
N THR A 2 -22.54 -46.17 -5.64
CA THR A 2 -21.51 -45.15 -5.38
C THR A 2 -22.11 -43.79 -5.69
N SER A 3 -22.37 -42.98 -4.67
CA SER A 3 -22.79 -41.58 -4.82
C SER A 3 -21.68 -40.81 -5.49
N ALA A 4 -21.86 -40.54 -6.76
CA ALA A 4 -21.06 -39.51 -7.48
C ALA A 4 -21.34 -38.16 -6.81
N LEU A 5 -20.38 -37.67 -6.05
CA LEU A 5 -20.36 -36.28 -5.58
C LEU A 5 -20.29 -35.38 -6.82
N VAL A 6 -21.42 -34.76 -7.13
CA VAL A 6 -21.53 -33.74 -8.17
C VAL A 6 -20.57 -32.61 -7.82
N ASP A 7 -19.43 -32.59 -8.49
CA ASP A 7 -18.47 -31.48 -8.43
C ASP A 7 -19.19 -30.20 -8.89
N ARG A 8 -19.53 -29.32 -7.95
CA ARG A 8 -20.07 -28.00 -8.26
C ARG A 8 -18.96 -27.18 -8.95
N PRO A 9 -19.16 -26.76 -10.21
CA PRO A 9 -18.18 -25.89 -10.87
C PRO A 9 -18.06 -24.60 -10.05
N GLY A 10 -16.89 -24.37 -9.45
CA GLY A 10 -16.56 -23.15 -8.71
C GLY A 10 -16.12 -23.34 -7.26
N SER A 11 -16.19 -24.53 -6.66
CA SER A 11 -15.68 -24.77 -5.30
C SER A 11 -14.24 -25.30 -5.36
N LEU A 12 -13.25 -24.43 -5.10
CA LEU A 12 -11.88 -24.89 -4.89
C LEU A 12 -11.81 -25.73 -3.61
N PRO A 13 -11.10 -26.90 -3.60
CA PRO A 13 -10.91 -27.68 -2.38
C PRO A 13 -10.25 -26.82 -1.29
N ALA A 14 -10.63 -27.06 -0.03
CA ALA A 14 -10.25 -26.23 1.12
C ALA A 14 -8.73 -26.03 1.29
N THR A 15 -7.92 -26.94 0.75
CA THR A 15 -6.45 -26.97 0.87
C THR A 15 -5.73 -26.77 -0.48
N SER A 16 -6.43 -26.30 -1.53
CA SER A 16 -5.79 -26.16 -2.85
C SER A 16 -4.80 -25.00 -2.88
N PRO A 17 -3.66 -25.15 -3.59
CA PRO A 17 -2.69 -24.05 -3.79
C PRO A 17 -3.33 -22.77 -4.36
N ALA A 18 -4.29 -22.92 -5.28
CA ALA A 18 -5.03 -21.80 -5.84
C ALA A 18 -5.86 -21.04 -4.79
N ARG A 19 -6.41 -21.75 -3.79
CA ARG A 19 -7.15 -21.10 -2.72
C ARG A 19 -6.24 -20.24 -1.81
N ALA A 20 -5.02 -20.71 -1.55
CA ALA A 20 -4.06 -19.91 -0.78
C ALA A 20 -3.66 -18.63 -1.53
N ALA A 21 -3.41 -18.70 -2.83
CA ALA A 21 -3.14 -17.55 -3.66
C ALA A 21 -4.34 -16.59 -3.71
N LEU A 22 -5.56 -17.12 -3.88
CA LEU A 22 -6.80 -16.34 -3.87
C LEU A 22 -7.00 -15.58 -2.56
N THR A 23 -6.87 -16.26 -1.42
CA THR A 23 -7.04 -15.61 -0.11
C THR A 23 -5.97 -14.55 0.14
N ALA A 24 -4.70 -14.84 -0.15
CA ALA A 24 -3.61 -13.87 0.01
C ALA A 24 -3.84 -12.63 -0.87
N ALA A 25 -4.11 -12.83 -2.15
CA ALA A 25 -4.32 -11.74 -3.10
C ALA A 25 -5.54 -10.88 -2.77
N LEU A 26 -6.66 -11.51 -2.39
CA LEU A 26 -7.86 -10.79 -1.98
C LEU A 26 -7.65 -10.00 -0.69
N THR A 27 -7.00 -10.59 0.31
CA THR A 27 -6.68 -9.90 1.57
C THR A 27 -5.79 -8.68 1.33
N ILE A 28 -4.76 -8.82 0.48
CA ILE A 28 -3.89 -7.70 0.10
C ILE A 28 -4.69 -6.59 -0.58
N ALA A 29 -5.55 -6.94 -1.55
CA ALA A 29 -6.38 -5.97 -2.26
C ALA A 29 -7.29 -5.19 -1.30
N VAL A 30 -7.96 -5.88 -0.38
CA VAL A 30 -8.85 -5.27 0.61
C VAL A 30 -8.08 -4.35 1.56
N LEU A 31 -6.96 -4.81 2.10
CA LEU A 31 -6.15 -4.00 3.01
C LEU A 31 -5.55 -2.77 2.32
N ALA A 32 -5.10 -2.91 1.07
CA ALA A 32 -4.63 -1.78 0.27
C ALA A 32 -5.75 -0.76 0.00
N ALA A 33 -6.95 -1.22 -0.32
CA ALA A 33 -8.11 -0.36 -0.52
C ALA A 33 -8.52 0.37 0.78
N ILE A 34 -8.48 -0.31 1.92
CA ILE A 34 -8.75 0.30 3.24
C ILE A 34 -7.69 1.37 3.55
N ALA A 35 -6.41 1.09 3.29
CA ALA A 35 -5.34 2.07 3.50
C ALA A 35 -5.56 3.33 2.66
N LEU A 36 -5.93 3.18 1.38
CA LEU A 36 -6.26 4.30 0.51
C LEU A 36 -7.49 5.07 1.00
N ALA A 37 -8.54 4.37 1.38
CA ALA A 37 -9.74 4.99 1.92
C ALA A 37 -9.44 5.80 3.19
N ALA A 38 -8.64 5.27 4.10
CA ALA A 38 -8.19 5.98 5.30
C ALA A 38 -7.36 7.22 4.97
N ALA A 39 -6.44 7.11 3.98
CA ALA A 39 -5.61 8.23 3.54
C ALA A 39 -6.45 9.34 2.88
N TRP A 40 -7.45 8.99 2.07
CA TRP A 40 -8.38 9.95 1.49
C TRP A 40 -9.31 10.56 2.54
N TYR A 41 -9.79 9.77 3.49
CA TYR A 41 -10.58 10.27 4.61
C TYR A 41 -9.80 11.31 5.44
N ALA A 42 -8.54 11.02 5.78
CA ALA A 42 -7.68 11.96 6.48
C ALA A 42 -7.50 13.27 5.69
N GLN A 43 -7.36 13.18 4.37
CA GLN A 43 -7.16 14.34 3.53
C GLN A 43 -8.44 15.16 3.32
N LEU A 44 -9.57 14.51 3.00
CA LEU A 44 -10.80 15.20 2.59
C LEU A 44 -11.70 15.57 3.76
N VAL A 45 -11.72 14.75 4.83
CA VAL A 45 -12.63 14.94 5.97
C VAL A 45 -11.90 15.61 7.14
N LEU A 46 -10.67 15.16 7.45
CA LEU A 46 -9.90 15.75 8.55
C LEU A 46 -9.06 16.95 8.10
N GLY A 47 -9.06 17.31 6.81
CA GLY A 47 -8.32 18.45 6.28
C GLY A 47 -6.80 18.33 6.36
N MET A 48 -6.26 17.12 6.51
CA MET A 48 -4.83 16.87 6.60
C MET A 48 -4.20 16.97 5.22
N VAL A 49 -3.23 17.85 5.04
CA VAL A 49 -2.53 18.01 3.75
C VAL A 49 -1.38 17.02 3.70
N PRO A 50 -1.39 16.06 2.74
CA PRO A 50 -0.34 15.06 2.65
C PRO A 50 0.98 15.68 2.17
N CYS A 51 2.10 15.29 2.77
CA CYS A 51 3.44 15.63 2.29
C CYS A 51 3.79 14.83 1.01
N PRO A 52 4.82 15.22 0.23
CA PRO A 52 5.24 14.49 -0.96
C PRO A 52 5.51 13.00 -0.71
N LEU A 53 6.29 12.65 0.33
CA LEU A 53 6.55 11.26 0.69
C LEU A 53 5.27 10.49 1.07
N CYS A 54 4.28 11.16 1.68
CA CYS A 54 2.99 10.54 1.97
C CYS A 54 2.23 10.16 0.67
N LEU A 55 2.33 11.00 -0.37
CA LEU A 55 1.71 10.74 -1.67
C LEU A 55 2.40 9.58 -2.40
N GLU A 56 3.73 9.55 -2.38
CA GLU A 56 4.52 8.47 -2.98
C GLU A 56 4.18 7.10 -2.38
N GLN A 57 4.01 7.02 -1.07
CA GLN A 57 3.63 5.79 -0.39
C GLN A 57 2.25 5.25 -0.83
N ARG A 58 1.35 6.12 -1.31
CA ARG A 58 0.03 5.70 -1.84
C ARG A 58 0.13 4.96 -3.16
N TYR A 59 1.16 5.24 -3.99
CA TYR A 59 1.31 4.58 -5.30
C TYR A 59 1.41 3.06 -5.18
N ALA A 60 2.08 2.56 -4.16
CA ALA A 60 2.16 1.11 -3.92
C ALA A 60 0.78 0.49 -3.67
N TYR A 61 -0.09 1.16 -2.93
CA TYR A 61 -1.45 0.68 -2.67
C TYR A 61 -2.36 0.82 -3.89
N TYR A 62 -2.20 1.90 -4.69
CA TYR A 62 -2.91 2.05 -5.96
C TYR A 62 -2.58 0.93 -6.94
N ALA A 63 -1.35 0.43 -6.93
CA ALA A 63 -0.94 -0.73 -7.72
C ALA A 63 -1.39 -2.05 -7.08
N ALA A 64 -1.22 -2.21 -5.76
CA ALA A 64 -1.50 -3.46 -5.06
C ALA A 64 -2.99 -3.83 -5.04
N ALA A 65 -3.90 -2.86 -4.92
CA ALA A 65 -5.32 -3.12 -4.86
C ALA A 65 -5.86 -3.76 -6.16
N PRO A 66 -5.70 -3.17 -7.36
CA PRO A 66 -6.18 -3.78 -8.59
C PRO A 66 -5.39 -5.05 -8.96
N LEU A 67 -4.08 -5.08 -8.74
CA LEU A 67 -3.27 -6.26 -9.03
C LEU A 67 -3.69 -7.45 -8.14
N GLY A 68 -3.97 -7.21 -6.87
CA GLY A 68 -4.50 -8.22 -5.96
C GLY A 68 -5.85 -8.75 -6.41
N LEU A 69 -6.77 -7.89 -6.87
CA LEU A 69 -8.08 -8.32 -7.41
C LEU A 69 -7.92 -9.14 -8.69
N ILE A 70 -7.04 -8.72 -9.62
CA ILE A 70 -6.76 -9.46 -10.86
C ILE A 70 -6.19 -10.84 -10.52
N LEU A 71 -5.25 -10.90 -9.59
CA LEU A 71 -4.63 -12.16 -9.19
C LEU A 71 -5.61 -13.08 -8.46
N ALA A 72 -6.48 -12.53 -7.60
CA ALA A 72 -7.53 -13.28 -6.94
C ALA A 72 -8.53 -13.86 -7.97
N PHE A 73 -8.92 -13.07 -8.96
CA PHE A 73 -9.76 -13.54 -10.07
C PHE A 73 -9.07 -14.63 -10.89
N ALA A 74 -7.78 -14.47 -11.23
CA ALA A 74 -6.99 -15.47 -11.92
C ALA A 74 -6.92 -16.79 -11.12
N ALA A 75 -6.69 -16.71 -9.81
CA ALA A 75 -6.69 -17.87 -8.92
C ALA A 75 -8.05 -18.57 -8.87
N TRP A 76 -9.13 -17.81 -8.83
CA TRP A 76 -10.50 -18.33 -8.88
C TRP A 76 -10.80 -19.04 -10.20
N ARG A 77 -10.26 -18.53 -11.31
CA ARG A 77 -10.39 -19.13 -12.65
C ARG A 77 -9.45 -20.32 -12.88
N GLY A 78 -8.65 -20.71 -11.88
CA GLY A 78 -7.72 -21.84 -12.01
C GLY A 78 -6.46 -21.55 -12.80
N ALA A 79 -5.96 -20.30 -12.78
CA ALA A 79 -4.73 -19.94 -13.46
C ALA A 79 -3.54 -20.84 -13.07
N PRO A 80 -2.58 -21.04 -13.97
CA PRO A 80 -1.38 -21.83 -13.71
C PRO A 80 -0.62 -21.33 -12.47
N ARG A 81 -0.13 -22.25 -11.66
CA ARG A 81 0.60 -21.98 -10.40
C ARG A 81 1.75 -20.98 -10.58
N GLY A 82 2.49 -21.05 -11.68
CA GLY A 82 3.59 -20.13 -11.98
C GLY A 82 3.13 -18.68 -12.06
N ILE A 83 1.97 -18.42 -12.68
CA ILE A 83 1.36 -17.08 -12.78
C ILE A 83 0.95 -16.57 -11.39
N LEU A 84 0.36 -17.43 -10.56
CA LEU A 84 -0.06 -17.06 -9.21
C LEU A 84 1.14 -16.71 -8.33
N ILE A 85 2.21 -17.49 -8.38
CA ILE A 85 3.45 -17.21 -7.65
C ILE A 85 4.09 -15.91 -8.16
N ALA A 86 4.20 -15.73 -9.48
CA ALA A 86 4.77 -14.51 -10.05
C ALA A 86 4.01 -13.25 -9.61
N GLY A 87 2.67 -13.29 -9.64
CA GLY A 87 1.84 -12.19 -9.16
C GLY A 87 2.04 -11.90 -7.66
N LEU A 88 2.12 -12.93 -6.82
CA LEU A 88 2.41 -12.76 -5.39
C LEU A 88 3.83 -12.22 -5.14
N VAL A 89 4.83 -12.61 -5.94
CA VAL A 89 6.19 -12.04 -5.87
C VAL A 89 6.17 -10.56 -6.20
N VAL A 90 5.43 -10.13 -7.22
CA VAL A 90 5.28 -8.70 -7.54
C VAL A 90 4.61 -7.94 -6.39
N LEU A 91 3.54 -8.49 -5.81
CA LEU A 91 2.88 -7.88 -4.64
C LEU A 91 3.83 -7.79 -3.43
N THR A 92 4.68 -8.80 -3.21
CA THR A 92 5.72 -8.78 -2.17
C THR A 92 6.73 -7.67 -2.42
N ALA A 93 7.22 -7.53 -3.66
CA ALA A 93 8.18 -6.49 -4.02
C ALA A 93 7.61 -5.07 -3.84
N LEU A 94 6.35 -4.84 -4.26
CA LEU A 94 5.64 -3.58 -4.02
C LEU A 94 5.52 -3.26 -2.53
N ALA A 95 5.13 -4.26 -1.74
CA ALA A 95 4.96 -4.08 -0.29
C ALA A 95 6.30 -3.81 0.42
N LEU A 96 7.37 -4.54 0.08
CA LEU A 96 8.70 -4.31 0.67
C LEU A 96 9.29 -2.97 0.25
N GLY A 97 9.13 -2.58 -1.02
CA GLY A 97 9.54 -1.26 -1.50
C GLY A 97 8.84 -0.14 -0.74
N ASN A 98 7.52 -0.28 -0.53
CA ASN A 98 6.75 0.69 0.24
C ASN A 98 7.10 0.70 1.74
N ALA A 99 7.44 -0.46 2.32
CA ALA A 99 7.94 -0.53 3.69
C ALA A 99 9.28 0.22 3.83
N GLY A 100 10.18 0.06 2.85
CA GLY A 100 11.45 0.80 2.80
C GLY A 100 11.24 2.31 2.69
N LEU A 101 10.33 2.74 1.80
CA LEU A 101 9.97 4.16 1.66
C LEU A 101 9.33 4.71 2.95
N GLY A 102 8.47 3.95 3.61
CA GLY A 102 7.89 4.31 4.90
C GLY A 102 8.93 4.42 6.01
N ALA A 103 9.90 3.49 6.05
CA ALA A 103 11.01 3.52 7.01
C ALA A 103 11.91 4.75 6.77
N TYR A 104 12.22 5.06 5.51
CA TYR A 104 12.92 6.29 5.15
C TYR A 104 12.15 7.52 5.66
N HIS A 105 10.85 7.60 5.38
CA HIS A 105 10.02 8.72 5.83
C HIS A 105 9.97 8.82 7.37
N ALA A 106 9.79 7.72 8.09
CA ALA A 106 9.83 7.72 9.55
C ALA A 106 11.18 8.21 10.09
N GLY A 107 12.29 7.86 9.43
CA GLY A 107 13.61 8.36 9.79
C GLY A 107 13.79 9.87 9.54
N VAL A 108 13.14 10.42 8.50
CA VAL A 108 13.06 11.87 8.28
C VAL A 108 12.28 12.55 9.41
N GLU A 109 11.13 12.00 9.83
CA GLU A 109 10.36 12.50 10.97
C GLU A 109 11.14 12.46 12.29
N TRP A 110 12.00 11.46 12.47
CA TRP A 110 12.86 11.32 13.66
C TRP A 110 14.18 12.07 13.57
N LYS A 111 14.40 12.81 12.46
CA LYS A 111 15.62 13.61 12.21
C LYS A 111 16.89 12.77 12.11
N PHE A 112 16.80 11.48 11.74
CA PHE A 112 17.99 10.65 11.51
C PHE A 112 18.72 11.06 10.24
N TRP A 113 17.97 11.58 9.24
CA TRP A 113 18.51 12.12 7.99
C TRP A 113 17.62 13.23 7.45
N ALA A 114 18.16 14.02 6.53
CA ALA A 114 17.43 15.07 5.85
C ALA A 114 16.38 14.47 4.92
N GLY A 115 15.20 15.08 4.85
CA GLY A 115 14.18 14.76 3.85
C GLY A 115 14.59 15.23 2.45
N PRO A 116 13.87 14.77 1.39
CA PRO A 116 14.07 15.25 0.04
C PRO A 116 13.88 16.78 -0.03
N THR A 117 14.57 17.44 -0.96
CA THR A 117 14.48 18.90 -1.16
C THR A 117 13.07 19.35 -1.50
N ASP A 118 12.28 18.49 -2.17
CA ASP A 118 10.89 18.74 -2.55
C ASP A 118 9.92 18.74 -1.35
N CYS A 119 10.37 18.28 -0.19
CA CYS A 119 9.61 18.37 1.07
C CYS A 119 9.57 19.79 1.66
N SER A 120 10.22 20.75 1.03
CA SER A 120 10.22 22.16 1.45
C SER A 120 9.04 22.97 0.90
N GLY A 121 8.09 22.33 0.21
CA GLY A 121 6.94 22.96 -0.44
C GLY A 121 7.18 23.33 -1.91
N PRO A 122 6.12 23.74 -2.64
CA PRO A 122 6.27 24.17 -4.03
C PRO A 122 7.23 25.35 -4.11
N ILE A 123 8.10 25.33 -5.11
CA ILE A 123 8.94 26.50 -5.45
C ILE A 123 7.98 27.64 -5.81
N VAL A 124 7.89 28.62 -4.94
CA VAL A 124 7.05 29.79 -5.18
C VAL A 124 7.72 30.61 -6.26
N ASP A 125 7.07 30.75 -7.42
CA ASP A 125 7.54 31.61 -8.49
C ASP A 125 7.33 33.07 -8.08
N PHE A 126 8.37 33.71 -7.58
CA PHE A 126 8.36 35.10 -7.10
C PHE A 126 8.13 36.14 -8.20
N SER A 127 8.05 35.71 -9.47
CA SER A 127 7.82 36.61 -10.61
C SER A 127 6.33 36.94 -10.82
N LYS A 128 5.40 36.24 -10.19
CA LYS A 128 3.97 36.50 -10.33
C LYS A 128 3.48 37.52 -9.30
N ALA A 129 3.01 38.65 -9.84
CA ALA A 129 2.57 39.84 -9.10
C ALA A 129 1.54 39.53 -7.99
N GLY A 130 1.83 39.96 -6.76
CA GLY A 130 0.93 39.86 -5.61
C GLY A 130 1.63 40.07 -4.27
N GLY A 131 2.91 40.38 -4.28
CA GLY A 131 3.68 40.62 -3.05
C GLY A 131 4.05 39.32 -2.33
N LEU A 132 5.30 39.18 -1.96
CA LEU A 132 5.89 38.05 -1.23
C LEU A 132 5.07 37.67 0.02
N LEU A 133 4.57 38.67 0.75
CA LEU A 133 3.80 38.49 1.99
C LEU A 133 2.42 37.86 1.76
N ALA A 134 1.71 38.24 0.68
CA ALA A 134 0.39 37.67 0.35
C ALA A 134 0.49 36.20 -0.14
N GLN A 135 1.63 35.81 -0.73
CA GLN A 135 1.87 34.44 -1.14
C GLN A 135 2.32 33.56 0.05
N LEU A 136 3.09 34.09 0.99
CA LEU A 136 3.49 33.38 2.21
C LEU A 136 2.30 32.97 3.09
N ASP A 137 1.25 33.78 3.15
CA ASP A 137 0.02 33.47 3.89
C ASP A 137 -0.87 32.43 3.19
N SER A 138 -0.74 32.26 1.87
CA SER A 138 -1.57 31.35 1.07
C SER A 138 -0.97 29.96 0.84
N VAL A 139 0.36 29.81 0.97
CA VAL A 139 1.07 28.54 0.71
C VAL A 139 1.33 27.83 2.02
N LYS A 140 0.46 26.87 2.34
CA LYS A 140 0.70 25.93 3.45
C LYS A 140 1.77 24.92 3.03
N VAL A 141 3.03 25.21 3.34
CA VAL A 141 4.14 24.30 3.11
C VAL A 141 4.03 23.12 4.09
N VAL A 142 3.79 21.92 3.57
CA VAL A 142 3.73 20.71 4.39
C VAL A 142 5.09 20.02 4.34
N ARG A 143 5.79 20.02 5.46
CA ARG A 143 7.13 19.46 5.59
C ARG A 143 7.05 17.96 5.92
N CYS A 144 7.92 17.15 5.28
CA CYS A 144 8.00 15.72 5.57
C CYS A 144 8.66 15.40 6.91
N ASP A 145 9.40 16.35 7.47
CA ASP A 145 10.07 16.23 8.77
C ASP A 145 9.19 16.66 9.96
N GLU A 146 7.97 17.09 9.69
CA GLU A 146 6.95 17.41 10.68
C GLU A 146 5.88 16.32 10.72
N VAL A 147 5.74 15.67 11.87
CA VAL A 147 4.73 14.62 12.06
C VAL A 147 3.34 15.23 12.06
N GLN A 148 2.56 14.98 11.03
CA GLN A 148 1.21 15.51 10.87
C GLN A 148 0.19 14.92 11.86
N GLY A 149 0.47 13.75 12.41
CA GLY A 149 -0.38 13.07 13.38
C GLY A 149 0.28 11.82 13.94
N ARG A 150 0.03 11.57 15.21
CA ARG A 150 0.43 10.34 15.89
C ARG A 150 -0.80 9.68 16.49
N PHE A 151 -0.90 8.38 16.30
CA PHE A 151 -1.89 7.56 16.96
C PHE A 151 -1.16 6.47 17.75
N LEU A 152 -1.47 6.31 19.03
CA LEU A 152 -0.77 5.38 19.94
C LEU A 152 0.78 5.52 19.90
N GLY A 153 1.27 6.75 19.73
CA GLY A 153 2.72 7.03 19.69
C GLY A 153 3.41 6.81 18.35
N LEU A 154 2.72 6.22 17.36
CA LEU A 154 3.27 5.94 16.03
C LEU A 154 2.75 6.96 15.01
N SER A 155 3.63 7.42 14.12
CA SER A 155 3.27 8.31 13.01
C SER A 155 2.59 7.55 11.87
N PHE A 156 1.97 8.25 10.93
CA PHE A 156 1.41 7.64 9.72
C PHE A 156 2.46 6.91 8.89
N ALA A 157 3.69 7.44 8.82
CA ALA A 157 4.80 6.76 8.17
C ALA A 157 5.14 5.42 8.86
N GLY A 158 5.15 5.40 10.19
CA GLY A 158 5.33 4.17 10.97
C GLY A 158 4.23 3.13 10.74
N TYR A 159 2.97 3.56 10.70
CA TYR A 159 1.84 2.66 10.34
C TYR A 159 1.96 2.12 8.92
N ASN A 160 2.44 2.95 7.97
CA ASN A 160 2.68 2.48 6.61
C ASN A 160 3.73 1.38 6.55
N VAL A 161 4.82 1.48 7.34
CA VAL A 161 5.82 0.41 7.46
C VAL A 161 5.18 -0.88 7.95
N LEU A 162 4.43 -0.83 9.06
CA LEU A 162 3.79 -2.01 9.64
C LEU A 162 2.80 -2.67 8.69
N LEU A 163 1.95 -1.87 8.04
CA LEU A 163 0.98 -2.39 7.08
C LEU A 163 1.68 -3.00 5.86
N SER A 164 2.70 -2.34 5.32
CA SER A 164 3.45 -2.84 4.17
C SER A 164 4.18 -4.14 4.49
N LEU A 165 4.77 -4.28 5.66
CA LEU A 165 5.37 -5.53 6.13
C LEU A 165 4.33 -6.63 6.32
N LEU A 166 3.14 -6.31 6.82
CA LEU A 166 2.02 -7.25 6.92
C LEU A 166 1.60 -7.73 5.52
N LEU A 167 1.47 -6.85 4.54
CA LEU A 167 1.14 -7.23 3.16
C LEU A 167 2.22 -8.14 2.56
N ALA A 168 3.50 -7.82 2.78
CA ALA A 168 4.61 -8.66 2.34
C ALA A 168 4.57 -10.06 3.00
N ALA A 169 4.26 -10.13 4.30
CA ALA A 169 4.12 -11.40 5.02
C ALA A 169 2.93 -12.24 4.50
N ILE A 170 1.79 -11.60 4.19
CA ILE A 170 0.62 -12.28 3.59
C ILE A 170 0.98 -12.82 2.21
N ALA A 171 1.65 -12.02 1.37
CA ALA A 171 2.09 -12.45 0.05
C ALA A 171 3.09 -13.61 0.13
N GLY A 172 4.08 -13.52 1.02
CA GLY A 172 5.06 -14.58 1.30
C GLY A 172 4.42 -15.87 1.79
N TRP A 173 3.43 -15.77 2.68
CA TRP A 173 2.60 -16.91 3.09
C TRP A 173 1.87 -17.52 1.89
N GLY A 174 1.25 -16.70 1.05
CA GLY A 174 0.59 -17.12 -0.18
C GLY A 174 1.55 -17.87 -1.11
N ILE A 175 2.77 -17.36 -1.33
CA ILE A 175 3.82 -18.02 -2.11
C ILE A 175 4.17 -19.39 -1.51
N ALA A 176 4.46 -19.42 -0.21
CA ALA A 176 4.87 -20.65 0.47
C ALA A 176 3.79 -21.75 0.39
N ARG A 177 2.51 -21.38 0.52
CA ARG A 177 1.39 -22.33 0.40
C ARG A 177 1.11 -22.74 -1.03
N THR A 178 1.21 -21.80 -1.99
CA THR A 178 1.04 -22.08 -3.41
C THR A 178 2.20 -22.91 -3.95
N SER A 179 3.40 -22.84 -3.37
CA SER A 179 4.60 -23.58 -3.76
C SER A 179 4.62 -25.03 -3.32
N ARG A 180 3.89 -25.41 -2.29
CA ARG A 180 3.84 -26.82 -1.82
C ARG A 180 3.09 -27.69 -2.84
N ARG A 181 3.68 -28.85 -3.16
CA ARG A 181 3.10 -29.86 -4.08
C ARG A 181 2.07 -30.69 -3.34
#